data_cae1a705ca4b43ce24c7c3eb46116c37
#
_entry.id   cae1a705ca4b43ce24c7c3eb46116c37
#
_cell.length_a   1.000
_cell.length_b   1.000
_cell.length_c   1.000
_cell.angle_alpha   90.00
_cell.angle_beta   90.00
_cell.angle_gamma   90.00
#
_symmetry.space_group_name_H-M   'P 1'
#
loop_
_entity.id
_entity.type
_entity.pdbx_description
1 polymer ?
#
loop_
_entity_poly.entity_id
_entity_poly.type
_entity_poly.pdbx_seq_one_letter_code
_entity_poly.pdbx_strand_id
1 'polypeptide(L)'
;MKSLVLAACVSLLAPAAFAQNEAQVERAVSGASCPHCNLFQVNLGNKDLRGRNYTGSRLRQADLSLSVFNHVSFAGADLRDVNGYGALFSGANLKDADLTNATLVGSFLQGANFRGAHLDGVNFSGAEMDKAVGLKQVQLSRACGDESTTLPRGLRLPSCK
;
A
#
# COMPACT_ATOMS: atom_id res chain seq x y z
N MET A 1 27.25 -49.98 -25.77
CA MET A 1 27.02 -49.50 -24.42
C MET A 1 26.76 -48.01 -24.50
N LYS A 2 25.50 -47.59 -24.40
CA LYS A 2 25.09 -46.17 -24.45
C LYS A 2 24.83 -45.72 -23.00
N SER A 3 25.70 -44.85 -22.45
CA SER A 3 25.49 -44.25 -21.15
C SER A 3 24.41 -43.20 -21.25
N LEU A 4 23.28 -43.43 -20.56
CA LEU A 4 22.28 -42.40 -20.28
C LEU A 4 22.81 -41.50 -19.15
N VAL A 5 23.10 -40.25 -19.48
CA VAL A 5 23.34 -39.20 -18.48
C VAL A 5 21.96 -38.71 -18.03
N LEU A 6 21.51 -39.10 -16.83
CA LEU A 6 20.36 -38.48 -16.17
C LEU A 6 20.76 -37.08 -15.72
N ALA A 7 20.29 -36.05 -16.43
CA ALA A 7 20.33 -34.67 -15.93
C ALA A 7 19.30 -34.54 -14.80
N ALA A 8 19.80 -34.51 -13.55
CA ALA A 8 18.96 -34.16 -12.40
C ALA A 8 18.62 -32.67 -12.49
N CYS A 9 17.36 -32.36 -12.86
CA CYS A 9 16.79 -31.03 -12.65
C CYS A 9 16.67 -30.79 -11.14
N VAL A 10 17.62 -30.05 -10.57
CA VAL A 10 17.49 -29.49 -9.23
C VAL A 10 16.51 -28.34 -9.35
N SER A 11 15.22 -28.61 -9.09
CA SER A 11 14.24 -27.57 -8.88
C SER A 11 14.60 -26.84 -7.58
N LEU A 12 15.15 -25.64 -7.72
CA LEU A 12 15.31 -24.70 -6.61
C LEU A 12 13.90 -24.34 -6.11
N LEU A 13 13.42 -25.08 -5.12
CA LEU A 13 12.23 -24.72 -4.35
C LEU A 13 12.55 -23.42 -3.61
N ALA A 14 12.10 -22.30 -4.15
CA ALA A 14 12.06 -21.06 -3.39
C ALA A 14 11.25 -21.31 -2.11
N PRO A 15 11.67 -20.78 -0.95
CA PRO A 15 10.95 -21.02 0.30
C PRO A 15 9.53 -20.50 0.15
N ALA A 16 8.55 -21.35 0.34
CA ALA A 16 7.11 -21.10 0.16
C ALA A 16 6.56 -19.89 0.94
N ALA A 17 7.32 -19.37 1.91
CA ALA A 17 6.96 -18.20 2.72
C ALA A 17 6.92 -16.87 1.95
N PHE A 18 7.51 -16.78 0.75
CA PHE A 18 7.58 -15.56 -0.05
C PHE A 18 6.84 -15.64 -1.39
N ALA A 19 6.39 -16.82 -1.79
CA ALA A 19 5.66 -16.98 -3.05
C ALA A 19 4.28 -16.31 -2.94
N GLN A 20 3.91 -15.53 -3.96
CA GLN A 20 2.53 -15.06 -4.14
C GLN A 20 1.60 -16.28 -4.23
N ASN A 21 0.41 -16.16 -3.65
CA ASN A 21 -0.66 -17.12 -3.87
C ASN A 21 -1.48 -16.67 -5.09
N GLU A 22 -1.35 -17.35 -6.21
CA GLU A 22 -2.00 -16.99 -7.47
C GLU A 22 -3.52 -16.81 -7.32
N ALA A 23 -4.20 -17.67 -6.57
CA ALA A 23 -5.64 -17.56 -6.34
C ALA A 23 -5.99 -16.28 -5.52
N GLN A 24 -5.13 -15.85 -4.59
CA GLN A 24 -5.33 -14.61 -3.85
C GLN A 24 -5.09 -13.39 -4.74
N VAL A 25 -4.08 -13.44 -5.59
CA VAL A 25 -3.79 -12.37 -6.56
C VAL A 25 -4.94 -12.23 -7.54
N GLU A 26 -5.41 -13.31 -8.14
CA GLU A 26 -6.55 -13.32 -9.05
C GLU A 26 -7.81 -12.75 -8.38
N ARG A 27 -8.10 -13.16 -7.14
CA ARG A 27 -9.19 -12.63 -6.34
C ARG A 27 -9.11 -11.12 -6.15
N ALA A 28 -7.93 -10.60 -5.80
CA ALA A 28 -7.73 -9.15 -5.62
C ALA A 28 -7.81 -8.40 -6.95
N VAL A 29 -7.20 -8.92 -8.01
CA VAL A 29 -7.18 -8.32 -9.35
C VAL A 29 -8.56 -8.29 -10.00
N SER A 30 -9.43 -9.29 -9.72
CA SER A 30 -10.83 -9.29 -10.14
C SER A 30 -11.71 -8.30 -9.36
N GLY A 31 -11.15 -7.59 -8.37
CA GLY A 31 -11.85 -6.57 -7.58
C GLY A 31 -12.58 -7.13 -6.37
N ALA A 32 -12.30 -8.34 -5.93
CA ALA A 32 -12.89 -8.90 -4.72
C ALA A 32 -12.07 -8.51 -3.47
N SER A 33 -12.73 -8.50 -2.31
CA SER A 33 -12.06 -8.34 -1.01
C SER A 33 -11.14 -9.52 -0.70
N CYS A 34 -9.98 -9.25 -0.13
CA CYS A 34 -8.96 -10.25 0.15
C CYS A 34 -8.25 -9.96 1.49
N PRO A 35 -8.96 -10.04 2.64
CA PRO A 35 -8.33 -9.83 3.94
C PRO A 35 -7.29 -10.92 4.23
N HIS A 36 -6.18 -10.52 4.86
CA HIS A 36 -5.04 -11.38 5.20
C HIS A 36 -4.37 -12.10 4.01
N CYS A 37 -4.57 -11.59 2.80
CA CYS A 37 -3.96 -12.16 1.60
C CYS A 37 -2.49 -11.77 1.46
N ASN A 38 -1.69 -12.66 0.86
CA ASN A 38 -0.35 -12.32 0.41
C ASN A 38 -0.41 -11.76 -1.02
N LEU A 39 -0.42 -10.44 -1.12
CA LEU A 39 -0.50 -9.66 -2.36
C LEU A 39 0.81 -8.91 -2.64
N PHE A 40 1.94 -9.50 -2.25
CA PHE A 40 3.25 -8.91 -2.47
C PHE A 40 3.45 -8.60 -3.97
N GLN A 41 3.85 -7.35 -4.30
CA GLN A 41 4.06 -6.88 -5.67
C GLN A 41 2.83 -7.00 -6.60
N VAL A 42 1.62 -7.11 -6.07
CA VAL A 42 0.41 -7.17 -6.91
C VAL A 42 0.22 -5.85 -7.66
N ASN A 43 -0.25 -5.94 -8.90
CA ASN A 43 -0.69 -4.78 -9.66
C ASN A 43 -2.21 -4.59 -9.50
N LEU A 44 -2.59 -3.57 -8.73
CA LEU A 44 -3.98 -3.10 -8.57
C LEU A 44 -4.16 -1.69 -9.16
N GLY A 45 -3.23 -1.22 -10.00
CA GLY A 45 -3.30 0.08 -10.64
C GLY A 45 -4.50 0.23 -11.59
N ASN A 46 -5.03 1.46 -11.70
CA ASN A 46 -6.16 1.81 -12.56
C ASN A 46 -7.46 1.02 -12.30
N LYS A 47 -7.68 0.56 -11.06
CA LYS A 47 -8.85 -0.24 -10.68
C LYS A 47 -9.82 0.55 -9.80
N ASP A 48 -11.10 0.20 -9.89
CA ASP A 48 -12.12 0.64 -8.95
C ASP A 48 -12.38 -0.45 -7.90
N LEU A 49 -11.87 -0.20 -6.70
CA LEU A 49 -11.88 -1.14 -5.58
C LEU A 49 -12.59 -0.55 -4.35
N ARG A 50 -13.51 0.40 -4.56
CA ARG A 50 -14.26 1.07 -3.48
C ARG A 50 -14.89 0.09 -2.52
N GLY A 51 -14.79 0.38 -1.22
CA GLY A 51 -15.42 -0.38 -0.13
C GLY A 51 -14.87 -1.80 0.07
N ARG A 52 -13.76 -2.17 -0.59
CA ARG A 52 -13.16 -3.50 -0.43
C ARG A 52 -12.42 -3.65 0.90
N ASN A 53 -12.17 -4.87 1.29
CA ASN A 53 -11.48 -5.21 2.52
C ASN A 53 -10.15 -5.92 2.21
N TYR A 54 -9.04 -5.26 2.58
CA TYR A 54 -7.67 -5.76 2.53
C TYR A 54 -7.01 -5.71 3.92
N THR A 55 -7.83 -5.78 5.00
CA THR A 55 -7.34 -5.78 6.38
C THR A 55 -6.27 -6.85 6.59
N GLY A 56 -5.13 -6.48 7.19
CA GLY A 56 -4.03 -7.39 7.49
C GLY A 56 -3.35 -8.03 6.29
N SER A 57 -3.64 -7.57 5.06
CA SER A 57 -3.02 -8.12 3.85
C SER A 57 -1.61 -7.59 3.66
N ARG A 58 -0.77 -8.41 3.03
CA ARG A 58 0.60 -8.05 2.66
C ARG A 58 0.62 -7.50 1.23
N LEU A 59 0.63 -6.18 1.11
CA LEU A 59 0.65 -5.44 -0.17
C LEU A 59 2.02 -4.80 -0.45
N ARG A 60 3.04 -5.22 0.24
CA ARG A 60 4.38 -4.63 0.09
C ARG A 60 4.80 -4.59 -1.38
N GLN A 61 5.32 -3.43 -1.83
CA GLN A 61 5.74 -3.17 -3.22
C GLN A 61 4.61 -3.32 -4.26
N ALA A 62 3.34 -3.29 -3.83
CA ALA A 62 2.21 -3.31 -4.75
C ALA A 62 2.10 -1.99 -5.54
N ASP A 63 1.60 -2.08 -6.76
CA ASP A 63 1.17 -0.92 -7.52
C ASP A 63 -0.33 -0.65 -7.28
N LEU A 64 -0.62 0.48 -6.65
CA LEU A 64 -1.96 0.96 -6.33
C LEU A 64 -2.28 2.25 -7.10
N SER A 65 -1.42 2.66 -8.03
CA SER A 65 -1.49 3.96 -8.69
C SER A 65 -2.79 4.16 -9.48
N LEU A 66 -3.30 5.40 -9.45
CA LEU A 66 -4.47 5.85 -10.21
C LEU A 66 -5.75 5.03 -9.93
N SER A 67 -5.81 4.34 -8.80
CA SER A 67 -6.94 3.48 -8.43
C SER A 67 -7.88 4.15 -7.43
N VAL A 68 -9.12 3.68 -7.39
CA VAL A 68 -10.14 4.16 -6.46
C VAL A 68 -10.26 3.20 -5.28
N PHE A 69 -9.74 3.62 -4.13
CA PHE A 69 -9.80 2.91 -2.85
C PHE A 69 -10.67 3.62 -1.82
N ASN A 70 -11.66 4.39 -2.26
CA ASN A 70 -12.55 5.10 -1.35
C ASN A 70 -13.26 4.10 -0.42
N HIS A 71 -13.22 4.38 0.90
CA HIS A 71 -13.81 3.55 1.96
C HIS A 71 -13.28 2.10 2.02
N VAL A 72 -12.11 1.84 1.45
CA VAL A 72 -11.42 0.54 1.56
C VAL A 72 -10.85 0.38 2.98
N SER A 73 -10.85 -0.84 3.50
CA SER A 73 -10.12 -1.17 4.71
C SER A 73 -8.75 -1.76 4.39
N PHE A 74 -7.70 -1.05 4.82
CA PHE A 74 -6.31 -1.50 4.88
C PHE A 74 -5.81 -1.59 6.33
N ALA A 75 -6.73 -1.73 7.30
CA ALA A 75 -6.35 -1.75 8.71
C ALA A 75 -5.31 -2.85 8.98
N GLY A 76 -4.18 -2.49 9.59
CA GLY A 76 -3.07 -3.40 9.89
C GLY A 76 -2.41 -4.03 8.66
N ALA A 77 -2.63 -3.50 7.46
CA ALA A 77 -1.99 -4.02 6.24
C ALA A 77 -0.51 -3.61 6.14
N ASP A 78 0.30 -4.46 5.53
CA ASP A 78 1.68 -4.16 5.14
C ASP A 78 1.67 -3.47 3.76
N LEU A 79 1.74 -2.14 3.77
CA LEU A 79 1.75 -1.27 2.58
C LEU A 79 3.14 -0.66 2.34
N ARG A 80 4.20 -1.28 2.85
CA ARG A 80 5.56 -0.77 2.67
C ARG A 80 5.95 -0.74 1.21
N ASP A 81 6.65 0.32 0.84
CA ASP A 81 7.19 0.51 -0.52
C ASP A 81 6.09 0.50 -1.62
N VAL A 82 4.80 0.72 -1.30
CA VAL A 82 3.73 0.76 -2.31
C VAL A 82 3.82 2.01 -3.17
N ASN A 83 3.42 1.89 -4.43
CA ASN A 83 3.16 2.99 -5.32
C ASN A 83 1.66 3.34 -5.28
N GLY A 84 1.29 4.42 -4.60
CA GLY A 84 -0.08 4.96 -4.54
C GLY A 84 -0.22 6.30 -5.25
N TYR A 85 0.62 6.57 -6.29
CA TYR A 85 0.57 7.81 -7.06
C TYR A 85 -0.85 8.09 -7.60
N GLY A 86 -1.38 9.28 -7.30
CA GLY A 86 -2.68 9.73 -7.79
C GLY A 86 -3.88 8.88 -7.37
N ALA A 87 -3.72 7.97 -6.42
CA ALA A 87 -4.81 7.10 -5.97
C ALA A 87 -5.80 7.82 -5.06
N LEU A 88 -7.06 7.41 -5.10
CA LEU A 88 -8.15 7.98 -4.31
C LEU A 88 -8.41 7.10 -3.09
N PHE A 89 -8.10 7.62 -1.90
CA PHE A 89 -8.26 6.94 -0.60
C PHE A 89 -9.27 7.65 0.32
N SER A 90 -10.25 8.37 -0.25
CA SER A 90 -11.22 9.09 0.58
C SER A 90 -11.93 8.15 1.55
N GLY A 91 -11.87 8.48 2.85
CA GLY A 91 -12.49 7.66 3.90
C GLY A 91 -11.87 6.26 4.05
N ALA A 92 -10.71 5.98 3.45
CA ALA A 92 -10.03 4.70 3.62
C ALA A 92 -9.58 4.49 5.07
N ASN A 93 -9.66 3.26 5.56
CA ASN A 93 -9.19 2.90 6.88
C ASN A 93 -7.74 2.38 6.80
N LEU A 94 -6.77 3.24 7.14
CA LEU A 94 -5.34 2.95 7.21
C LEU A 94 -4.86 2.78 8.68
N LYS A 95 -5.81 2.50 9.59
CA LYS A 95 -5.49 2.33 11.01
C LYS A 95 -4.46 1.21 11.19
N ASP A 96 -3.38 1.51 11.94
CA ASP A 96 -2.30 0.57 12.27
C ASP A 96 -1.61 -0.05 11.03
N ALA A 97 -1.79 0.51 9.82
CA ALA A 97 -1.12 0.07 8.60
C ALA A 97 0.35 0.53 8.58
N ASP A 98 1.20 -0.26 7.95
CA ASP A 98 2.61 0.11 7.73
C ASP A 98 2.78 0.62 6.29
N LEU A 99 2.96 1.94 6.15
CA LEU A 99 3.19 2.62 4.87
C LEU A 99 4.66 3.05 4.70
N THR A 100 5.59 2.49 5.47
CA THR A 100 7.00 2.87 5.39
C THR A 100 7.49 2.90 3.94
N ASN A 101 8.11 4.02 3.54
CA ASN A 101 8.61 4.31 2.19
C ASN A 101 7.54 4.30 1.07
N ALA A 102 6.27 4.37 1.39
CA ALA A 102 5.22 4.45 0.37
C ALA A 102 5.30 5.77 -0.41
N THR A 103 4.94 5.72 -1.69
CA THR A 103 4.73 6.90 -2.53
C THR A 103 3.24 7.19 -2.62
N LEU A 104 2.80 8.31 -2.01
CA LEU A 104 1.41 8.79 -2.06
C LEU A 104 1.32 10.17 -2.73
N VAL A 105 2.19 10.41 -3.71
CA VAL A 105 2.26 11.67 -4.47
C VAL A 105 0.94 11.91 -5.20
N GLY A 106 0.36 13.10 -5.02
CA GLY A 106 -0.89 13.49 -5.66
C GLY A 106 -2.11 12.66 -5.26
N SER A 107 -2.02 11.90 -4.17
CA SER A 107 -3.14 11.06 -3.70
C SER A 107 -4.20 11.88 -2.97
N PHE A 108 -5.45 11.39 -2.99
CA PHE A 108 -6.59 12.02 -2.35
C PHE A 108 -6.97 11.26 -1.08
N LEU A 109 -6.66 11.83 0.09
CA LEU A 109 -6.72 11.17 1.40
C LEU A 109 -7.75 11.82 2.35
N GLN A 110 -8.72 12.51 1.81
CA GLN A 110 -9.77 13.19 2.58
C GLN A 110 -10.55 12.20 3.44
N GLY A 111 -10.57 12.42 4.76
CA GLY A 111 -11.25 11.54 5.72
C GLY A 111 -10.58 10.18 5.94
N ALA A 112 -9.42 9.92 5.33
CA ALA A 112 -8.66 8.70 5.59
C ALA A 112 -8.21 8.63 7.05
N ASN A 113 -8.28 7.45 7.67
CA ASN A 113 -7.93 7.22 9.07
C ASN A 113 -6.51 6.66 9.19
N PHE A 114 -5.58 7.48 9.69
CA PHE A 114 -4.17 7.13 9.90
C PHE A 114 -3.82 6.79 11.36
N ARG A 115 -4.82 6.52 12.20
CA ARG A 115 -4.56 6.23 13.63
C ARG A 115 -3.60 5.05 13.77
N GLY A 116 -2.45 5.27 14.41
CA GLY A 116 -1.43 4.24 14.62
C GLY A 116 -0.66 3.82 13.37
N ALA A 117 -0.89 4.43 12.21
CA ALA A 117 -0.16 4.11 10.99
C ALA A 117 1.32 4.49 11.09
N HIS A 118 2.19 3.66 10.50
CA HIS A 118 3.62 3.95 10.33
C HIS A 118 3.83 4.68 9.01
N LEU A 119 4.41 5.90 9.08
CA LEU A 119 4.54 6.81 7.95
C LEU A 119 6.01 7.18 7.65
N ASP A 120 6.96 6.44 8.19
CA ASP A 120 8.39 6.71 8.00
C ASP A 120 8.75 6.65 6.51
N GLY A 121 9.35 7.72 5.99
CA GLY A 121 9.79 7.80 4.60
C GLY A 121 8.67 7.95 3.55
N VAL A 122 7.42 8.12 3.97
CA VAL A 122 6.31 8.35 3.01
C VAL A 122 6.49 9.69 2.30
N ASN A 123 6.29 9.69 0.98
CA ASN A 123 6.22 10.90 0.17
C ASN A 123 4.75 11.28 -0.10
N PHE A 124 4.32 12.41 0.49
CA PHE A 124 2.99 12.99 0.35
C PHE A 124 2.95 14.22 -0.57
N SER A 125 3.96 14.46 -1.41
CA SER A 125 3.97 15.64 -2.28
C SER A 125 2.68 15.74 -3.09
N GLY A 126 2.01 16.91 -3.04
CA GLY A 126 0.73 17.13 -3.70
C GLY A 126 -0.46 16.34 -3.15
N ALA A 127 -0.32 15.63 -2.05
CA ALA A 127 -1.43 14.88 -1.47
C ALA A 127 -2.45 15.79 -0.78
N GLU A 128 -3.74 15.50 -0.96
CA GLU A 128 -4.83 16.20 -0.29
C GLU A 128 -5.28 15.42 0.95
N MET A 129 -4.92 15.92 2.14
CA MET A 129 -5.19 15.22 3.41
C MET A 129 -5.64 16.15 4.54
N ASP A 130 -6.15 17.34 4.23
CA ASP A 130 -6.60 18.34 5.21
C ASP A 130 -7.75 17.85 6.13
N LYS A 131 -8.53 16.85 5.69
CA LYS A 131 -9.56 16.17 6.50
C LYS A 131 -9.17 14.77 6.97
N ALA A 132 -7.92 14.35 6.77
CA ALA A 132 -7.44 13.08 7.31
C ALA A 132 -7.53 13.05 8.84
N VAL A 133 -7.83 11.89 9.41
CA VAL A 133 -8.06 11.74 10.85
C VAL A 133 -7.02 10.82 11.50
N GLY A 134 -6.78 11.02 12.78
CA GLY A 134 -5.89 10.16 13.58
C GLY A 134 -4.40 10.41 13.37
N LEU A 135 -4.01 11.41 12.56
CA LEU A 135 -2.62 11.82 12.40
C LEU A 135 -2.09 12.51 13.65
N LYS A 136 -0.83 12.25 13.96
CA LYS A 136 -0.05 12.94 14.99
C LYS A 136 1.24 13.48 14.39
N GLN A 137 1.75 14.62 14.92
CA GLN A 137 2.99 15.22 14.43
C GLN A 137 4.17 14.24 14.45
N VAL A 138 4.26 13.37 15.45
CA VAL A 138 5.34 12.37 15.55
C VAL A 138 5.36 11.39 14.37
N GLN A 139 4.19 11.01 13.83
CA GLN A 139 4.11 10.13 12.65
C GLN A 139 4.63 10.83 11.38
N LEU A 140 4.44 12.14 11.28
CA LEU A 140 4.81 12.94 10.10
C LEU A 140 6.28 13.39 10.12
N SER A 141 6.98 13.25 11.24
CA SER A 141 8.34 13.79 11.42
C SER A 141 9.39 13.19 10.49
N ARG A 142 9.13 11.99 9.95
CA ARG A 142 10.01 11.25 9.04
C ARG A 142 9.40 11.00 7.66
N ALA A 143 8.21 11.52 7.42
CA ALA A 143 7.58 11.63 6.11
C ALA A 143 7.95 12.97 5.47
N CYS A 144 7.62 13.18 4.19
CA CYS A 144 7.82 14.46 3.53
C CYS A 144 6.64 14.83 2.61
N GLY A 145 6.60 16.11 2.24
CA GLY A 145 5.64 16.65 1.29
C GLY A 145 6.21 17.88 0.59
N ASP A 146 5.38 18.62 -0.12
CA ASP A 146 5.71 19.87 -0.78
C ASP A 146 4.69 20.97 -0.47
N GLU A 147 4.83 22.13 -1.11
CA GLU A 147 3.96 23.29 -0.88
C GLU A 147 2.50 23.05 -1.30
N SER A 148 2.25 22.07 -2.19
CA SER A 148 0.91 21.70 -2.63
C SER A 148 0.23 20.66 -1.72
N THR A 149 0.98 20.07 -0.78
CA THR A 149 0.44 19.12 0.19
C THR A 149 -0.46 19.80 1.21
N THR A 150 -1.71 19.36 1.32
CA THR A 150 -2.63 19.89 2.33
C THR A 150 -2.71 18.98 3.56
N LEU A 151 -2.71 19.57 4.76
CA LEU A 151 -2.68 18.86 6.05
C LEU A 151 -3.80 19.30 6.98
N PRO A 152 -4.22 18.46 7.92
CA PRO A 152 -5.04 18.90 9.04
C PRO A 152 -4.39 20.05 9.81
N ARG A 153 -5.21 20.95 10.35
CA ARG A 153 -4.74 22.14 11.06
C ARG A 153 -3.72 21.80 12.16
N GLY A 154 -2.62 22.53 12.18
CA GLY A 154 -1.57 22.44 13.21
C GLY A 154 -0.53 21.34 12.96
N LEU A 155 -0.68 20.53 11.91
CA LEU A 155 0.33 19.56 11.50
C LEU A 155 1.25 20.12 10.42
N ARG A 156 2.46 19.58 10.33
CA ARG A 156 3.50 19.99 9.37
C ARG A 156 4.24 18.76 8.83
N LEU A 157 4.71 18.85 7.61
CA LEU A 157 5.62 17.88 6.96
C LEU A 157 6.95 18.56 6.64
N PRO A 158 8.08 17.85 6.78
CA PRO A 158 9.33 18.24 6.15
C PRO A 158 9.17 18.30 4.63
N SER A 159 9.92 19.17 3.95
CA SER A 159 9.97 19.16 2.48
C SER A 159 10.70 17.92 1.98
N CYS A 160 10.17 17.31 0.92
CA CYS A 160 10.90 16.25 0.21
C CYS A 160 12.17 16.82 -0.45
N LYS A 161 13.28 16.08 -0.36
CA LYS A 161 14.58 16.45 -0.94
C LYS A 161 14.72 15.90 -2.36
#